data_cbbae15d1851a1c1332130723731fe0b
#
_entry.id   cbbae15d1851a1c1332130723731fe0b
#
_cell.length_a   1.000
_cell.length_b   1.000
_cell.length_c   1.000
_cell.angle_alpha   90.00
_cell.angle_beta   90.00
_cell.angle_gamma   90.00
#
_symmetry.space_group_name_H-M   'P 1'
#
loop_
_entity.id
_entity.type
_entity.pdbx_description
1 polymer ?
#
loop_
_entity_poly.entity_id
_entity_poly.type
_entity_poly.pdbx_seq_one_letter_code
_entity_poly.pdbx_strand_id
1 'polypeptide(L)'
;DTITLQKIPGIGTYYAKLIVDYGDKLGGYMSVDQLKEIKRLREGVYDQIAHWFTVNSFAIQPIHINTASFALLCAHPYIGYDRARAIDQFRRKSKIRSLSELSLLEQFDSITIQKLTPYVVY
;
A
#
# COMPACT_ATOMS: atom_id res chain seq x y z
N ASP A 1 13.19 -9.88 4.22
CA ASP A 1 14.16 -8.82 3.96
C ASP A 1 14.82 -8.98 2.59
N THR A 2 15.66 -8.05 2.20
CA THR A 2 16.27 -8.04 0.85
C THR A 2 17.21 -9.22 0.62
N ILE A 3 17.93 -9.65 1.65
CA ILE A 3 18.86 -10.79 1.53
C ILE A 3 18.08 -12.08 1.29
N THR A 4 17.00 -12.29 2.03
CA THR A 4 16.16 -13.47 1.84
C THR A 4 15.54 -13.48 0.44
N LEU A 5 15.05 -12.33 -0.03
CA LEU A 5 14.47 -12.19 -1.37
C LEU A 5 15.47 -12.46 -2.48
N GLN A 6 16.74 -12.08 -2.31
CA GLN A 6 17.78 -12.31 -3.33
C GLN A 6 18.04 -13.79 -3.58
N LYS A 7 17.67 -14.67 -2.66
CA LYS A 7 17.79 -16.13 -2.83
C LYS A 7 16.75 -16.70 -3.78
N ILE A 8 15.73 -15.91 -4.11
CA ILE A 8 14.69 -16.32 -5.06
C ILE A 8 15.23 -16.17 -6.48
N PRO A 9 15.12 -17.20 -7.33
CA PRO A 9 15.56 -17.09 -8.71
C PRO A 9 14.90 -15.92 -9.43
N GLY A 10 15.70 -15.11 -10.12
CA GLY A 10 15.22 -13.94 -10.85
C GLY A 10 15.20 -12.64 -10.05
N ILE A 11 15.57 -12.69 -8.77
CA ILE A 11 15.66 -11.48 -7.94
C ILE A 11 17.12 -11.17 -7.60
N GLY A 12 17.60 -10.01 -8.07
CA GLY A 12 18.85 -9.41 -7.63
C GLY A 12 18.58 -8.35 -6.58
N THR A 13 19.64 -7.67 -6.15
CA THR A 13 19.58 -6.61 -5.13
C THR A 13 18.57 -5.52 -5.50
N TYR A 14 18.55 -5.11 -6.77
CA TYR A 14 17.70 -4.02 -7.25
C TYR A 14 16.22 -4.36 -7.07
N TYR A 15 15.79 -5.53 -7.55
CA TYR A 15 14.39 -5.92 -7.46
C TYR A 15 13.98 -6.25 -6.03
N ALA A 16 14.88 -6.87 -5.25
CA ALA A 16 14.62 -7.13 -3.84
C ALA A 16 14.34 -5.83 -3.08
N LYS A 17 15.12 -4.78 -3.36
CA LYS A 17 14.91 -3.47 -2.73
C LYS A 17 13.57 -2.86 -3.13
N LEU A 18 13.21 -2.91 -4.40
CA LEU A 18 11.91 -2.40 -4.87
C LEU A 18 10.75 -3.07 -4.14
N ILE A 19 10.82 -4.39 -3.97
CA ILE A 19 9.76 -5.18 -3.34
C ILE A 19 9.64 -4.82 -1.86
N VAL A 20 10.76 -4.75 -1.14
CA VAL A 20 10.76 -4.38 0.27
C VAL A 20 10.27 -2.95 0.46
N ASP A 21 10.77 -2.01 -0.32
CA ASP A 21 10.39 -0.60 -0.18
C ASP A 21 8.90 -0.39 -0.43
N TYR A 22 8.36 -1.04 -1.45
CA TYR A 22 6.93 -0.93 -1.75
C TYR A 22 6.08 -1.55 -0.65
N GLY A 23 6.46 -2.72 -0.16
CA GLY A 23 5.79 -3.37 0.95
C GLY A 23 5.80 -2.51 2.22
N ASP A 24 6.91 -1.85 2.51
CA ASP A 24 7.00 -0.94 3.66
C ASP A 24 6.03 0.24 3.52
N LYS A 25 5.92 0.81 2.33
CA LYS A 25 5.00 1.91 2.07
C LYS A 25 3.53 1.49 2.17
N LEU A 26 3.22 0.27 1.75
CA LEU A 26 1.87 -0.29 1.90
C LEU A 26 1.52 -0.56 3.36
N GLY A 27 2.50 -0.92 4.19
CA GLY A 27 2.28 -1.50 5.51
C GLY A 27 2.24 -3.02 5.46
N GLY A 28 2.68 -3.61 4.35
CA GLY A 28 2.70 -5.05 4.11
C GLY A 28 1.85 -5.45 2.92
N TYR A 29 2.13 -6.60 2.35
CA TYR A 29 1.36 -7.10 1.21
C TYR A 29 0.15 -7.89 1.67
N MET A 30 -0.99 -7.62 1.06
CA MET A 30 -2.22 -8.41 1.23
C MET A 30 -2.29 -9.56 0.24
N SER A 31 -1.72 -9.39 -0.94
CA SER A 31 -1.68 -10.42 -1.98
C SER A 31 -0.43 -10.29 -2.82
N VAL A 32 -0.04 -11.39 -3.46
CA VAL A 32 1.11 -11.42 -4.38
C VAL A 32 0.87 -10.51 -5.59
N ASP A 33 -0.38 -10.36 -6.01
CA ASP A 33 -0.73 -9.50 -7.14
C ASP A 33 -0.31 -8.05 -6.96
N GLN A 34 -0.15 -7.58 -5.72
CA GLN A 34 0.31 -6.22 -5.45
C GLN A 34 1.72 -5.97 -5.96
N LEU A 35 2.52 -7.00 -6.21
CA LEU A 35 3.83 -6.84 -6.84
C LEU A 35 3.72 -6.20 -8.23
N LYS A 36 2.60 -6.40 -8.92
CA LYS A 36 2.37 -5.80 -10.24
C LYS A 36 2.23 -4.28 -10.18
N GLU A 37 1.96 -3.73 -9.00
CA GLU A 37 1.81 -2.28 -8.80
C GLU A 37 3.16 -1.56 -8.76
N ILE A 38 4.25 -2.30 -8.61
CA ILE A 38 5.59 -1.73 -8.58
C ILE A 38 5.99 -1.39 -10.02
N LYS A 39 6.04 -0.10 -10.35
CA LYS A 39 6.23 0.36 -11.73
C LYS A 39 7.54 -0.11 -12.37
N ARG A 40 8.60 -0.27 -11.57
CA ARG A 40 9.92 -0.64 -12.06
C ARG A 40 10.13 -2.15 -12.08
N LEU A 41 9.16 -2.93 -11.62
CA LEU A 41 9.21 -4.38 -11.71
C LEU A 41 8.65 -4.79 -13.07
N ARG A 42 9.51 -5.31 -13.94
CA ARG A 42 9.09 -5.73 -15.28
C ARG A 42 8.12 -6.88 -15.19
N GLU A 43 7.17 -6.93 -16.12
CA GLU A 43 6.16 -7.97 -16.18
C GLU A 43 6.78 -9.38 -16.19
N GLY A 44 7.83 -9.59 -16.99
CA GLY A 44 8.52 -10.88 -17.03
C GLY A 44 9.14 -11.28 -15.70
N VAL A 45 9.61 -10.29 -14.91
CA VAL A 45 10.15 -10.57 -13.58
C VAL A 45 9.03 -11.02 -12.64
N TYR A 46 7.87 -10.37 -12.69
CA TYR A 46 6.72 -10.80 -11.89
C TYR A 46 6.37 -12.26 -12.16
N ASP A 47 6.29 -12.63 -13.44
CA ASP A 47 5.94 -14.01 -13.82
C ASP A 47 6.95 -15.04 -13.32
N GLN A 48 8.23 -14.66 -13.26
CA GLN A 48 9.29 -15.55 -12.77
C GLN A 48 9.25 -15.75 -11.26
N ILE A 49 8.84 -14.73 -10.50
CA ILE A 49 9.02 -14.72 -9.04
C ILE A 49 7.74 -14.90 -8.25
N ALA A 50 6.57 -14.66 -8.84
CA ALA A 50 5.31 -14.61 -8.09
C ALA A 50 5.03 -15.89 -7.29
N HIS A 51 5.32 -17.05 -7.85
CA HIS A 51 5.06 -18.33 -7.18
C HIS A 51 5.99 -18.61 -5.99
N TRP A 52 7.07 -17.83 -5.85
CA TRP A 52 7.99 -17.94 -4.71
C TRP A 52 7.53 -17.14 -3.50
N PHE A 53 6.51 -16.27 -3.67
CA PHE A 53 6.05 -15.38 -2.63
C PHE A 53 4.84 -15.93 -1.92
N THR A 54 4.84 -15.79 -0.60
CA THR A 54 3.66 -15.95 0.24
C THR A 54 3.49 -14.65 1.01
N VAL A 55 2.24 -14.28 1.27
CA VAL A 55 1.96 -13.07 2.04
C VAL A 55 1.32 -13.46 3.37
N ASN A 56 1.60 -12.64 4.40
CA ASN A 56 1.02 -12.81 5.72
C ASN A 56 0.17 -11.58 6.05
N SER A 57 -1.15 -11.68 5.80
CA SER A 57 -2.06 -10.56 6.04
C SER A 57 -2.18 -10.19 7.53
N PHE A 58 -1.80 -11.09 8.43
CA PHE A 58 -1.77 -10.77 9.86
C PHE A 58 -0.62 -9.85 10.25
N ALA A 59 0.38 -9.70 9.39
CA ALA A 59 1.55 -8.84 9.64
C ALA A 59 1.35 -7.42 9.12
N ILE A 60 0.15 -7.05 8.66
CA ILE A 60 -0.12 -5.72 8.13
C ILE A 60 0.01 -4.67 9.24
N GLN A 61 0.74 -3.59 8.93
CA GLN A 61 0.85 -2.40 9.76
C GLN A 61 -0.21 -1.40 9.29
N PRO A 62 -1.32 -1.24 10.01
CA PRO A 62 -2.40 -0.39 9.52
C PRO A 62 -2.12 1.09 9.70
N ILE A 63 -2.81 1.90 8.89
CA ILE A 63 -2.83 3.35 9.04
C ILE A 63 -3.97 3.74 9.96
N HIS A 64 -3.65 4.49 11.01
CA HIS A 64 -4.65 5.13 11.89
C HIS A 64 -5.07 6.43 11.23
N ILE A 65 -6.13 6.38 10.42
CA ILE A 65 -6.48 7.45 9.48
C ILE A 65 -6.76 8.79 10.17
N ASN A 66 -7.29 8.75 11.39
CA ASN A 66 -7.63 9.98 12.10
C ASN A 66 -6.43 10.66 12.75
N THR A 67 -5.34 9.95 12.97
CA THR A 67 -4.18 10.45 13.72
C THR A 67 -2.86 10.39 12.98
N ALA A 68 -2.79 9.64 11.89
CA ALA A 68 -1.55 9.52 11.11
C ALA A 68 -1.07 10.90 10.65
N SER A 69 0.26 11.09 10.62
CA SER A 69 0.82 12.34 10.11
C SER A 69 0.50 12.50 8.62
N PHE A 70 0.47 13.75 8.17
CA PHE A 70 0.27 14.06 6.75
C PHE A 70 1.34 13.37 5.88
N ALA A 71 2.59 13.38 6.34
CA ALA A 71 3.68 12.73 5.62
C ALA A 71 3.45 11.22 5.47
N LEU A 72 2.98 10.57 6.52
CA LEU A 72 2.67 9.14 6.48
C LEU A 72 1.54 8.85 5.51
N LEU A 73 0.49 9.66 5.52
CA LEU A 73 -0.61 9.53 4.58
C LEU A 73 -0.13 9.68 3.13
N CYS A 74 0.69 10.71 2.86
CA CYS A 74 1.22 10.95 1.52
C CYS A 74 2.07 9.79 1.01
N ALA A 75 2.81 9.12 1.89
CA ALA A 75 3.73 8.06 1.52
C ALA A 75 3.01 6.76 1.14
N HIS A 76 1.76 6.58 1.55
CA HIS A 76 1.04 5.35 1.24
C HIS A 76 0.66 5.31 -0.24
N PRO A 77 0.98 4.21 -0.96
CA PRO A 77 0.74 4.12 -2.41
C PRO A 77 -0.72 4.31 -2.83
N TYR A 78 -1.68 3.96 -1.96
CA TYR A 78 -3.11 4.10 -2.27
C TYR A 78 -3.68 5.44 -1.81
N ILE A 79 -2.90 6.27 -1.16
CA ILE A 79 -3.33 7.60 -0.73
C ILE A 79 -2.68 8.69 -1.59
N GLY A 80 -1.39 8.94 -1.41
CA GLY A 80 -0.71 10.01 -2.12
C GLY A 80 -1.13 11.40 -1.64
N TYR A 81 -0.57 12.44 -2.29
CA TYR A 81 -0.72 13.82 -1.82
C TYR A 81 -2.18 14.31 -1.84
N ASP A 82 -2.87 14.15 -2.98
CA ASP A 82 -4.23 14.71 -3.13
C ASP A 82 -5.22 14.05 -2.17
N ARG A 83 -5.15 12.73 -2.04
CA ARG A 83 -6.00 12.02 -1.10
C ARG A 83 -5.63 12.32 0.35
N ALA A 84 -4.35 12.48 0.65
CA ALA A 84 -3.90 12.89 1.99
C ALA A 84 -4.48 14.24 2.38
N ARG A 85 -4.49 15.20 1.44
CA ARG A 85 -5.12 16.50 1.68
C ARG A 85 -6.62 16.35 1.96
N ALA A 86 -7.30 15.56 1.17
CA ALA A 86 -8.73 15.32 1.36
C ALA A 86 -9.02 14.70 2.72
N ILE A 87 -8.23 13.70 3.12
CA ILE A 87 -8.34 13.08 4.45
C ILE A 87 -8.11 14.12 5.55
N ASP A 88 -7.05 14.90 5.43
CA ASP A 88 -6.71 15.90 6.43
C ASP A 88 -7.81 16.95 6.60
N GLN A 89 -8.36 17.43 5.50
CA GLN A 89 -9.47 18.39 5.53
C GLN A 89 -10.72 17.79 6.16
N PHE A 90 -11.03 16.55 5.82
CA PHE A 90 -12.20 15.86 6.37
C PHE A 90 -12.08 15.68 7.88
N ARG A 91 -10.93 15.12 8.32
CA ARG A 91 -10.74 14.79 9.75
C ARG A 91 -10.64 16.01 10.66
N ARG A 92 -10.32 17.19 10.11
CA ARG A 92 -10.34 18.44 10.86
C ARG A 92 -11.75 18.85 11.26
N LYS A 93 -12.73 18.48 10.48
CA LYS A 93 -14.13 18.84 10.71
C LYS A 93 -14.89 17.76 11.46
N SER A 94 -14.55 16.51 11.24
CA SER A 94 -15.27 15.38 11.77
C SER A 94 -14.39 14.15 11.76
N LYS A 95 -14.50 13.34 12.81
CA LYS A 95 -13.80 12.06 12.84
C LYS A 95 -14.26 11.18 11.68
N ILE A 96 -13.31 10.55 10.98
CA ILE A 96 -13.60 9.57 9.94
C ILE A 96 -13.97 8.26 10.63
N ARG A 97 -15.16 7.76 10.37
CA ARG A 97 -15.69 6.53 10.98
C ARG A 97 -15.64 5.34 10.05
N SER A 98 -15.66 5.60 8.75
CA SER A 98 -15.52 4.57 7.73
C SER A 98 -15.01 5.19 6.44
N LEU A 99 -14.39 4.39 5.59
CA LEU A 99 -13.94 4.87 4.28
C LEU A 99 -15.11 5.23 3.36
N SER A 100 -16.29 4.67 3.60
CA SER A 100 -17.47 5.03 2.80
C SER A 100 -17.82 6.51 2.92
N GLU A 101 -17.47 7.16 4.03
CA GLU A 101 -17.66 8.60 4.17
C GLU A 101 -16.83 9.40 3.17
N LEU A 102 -15.66 8.86 2.79
CA LEU A 102 -14.79 9.51 1.82
C LEU A 102 -15.21 9.25 0.37
N SER A 103 -16.10 8.29 0.15
CA SER A 103 -16.54 7.93 -1.21
C SER A 103 -17.28 9.06 -1.94
N LEU A 104 -17.76 10.06 -1.21
CA LEU A 104 -18.39 11.23 -1.79
C LEU A 104 -17.38 12.24 -2.34
N LEU A 105 -16.11 12.09 -2.00
CA LEU A 105 -15.04 12.96 -2.48
C LEU A 105 -14.50 12.43 -3.81
N GLU A 106 -14.22 13.34 -4.74
CA GLU A 106 -13.78 12.94 -6.09
C GLU A 106 -12.47 12.18 -6.10
N GLN A 107 -11.60 12.40 -5.09
CA GLN A 107 -10.31 11.73 -4.98
C GLN A 107 -10.44 10.23 -4.65
N PHE A 108 -11.59 9.79 -4.16
CA PHE A 108 -11.80 8.42 -3.69
C PHE A 108 -12.85 7.70 -4.51
N ASP A 109 -12.41 6.96 -5.52
CA ASP A 109 -13.31 6.09 -6.26
C ASP A 109 -13.49 4.75 -5.53
N SER A 110 -14.40 3.92 -6.02
CA SER A 110 -14.71 2.64 -5.38
C SER A 110 -13.51 1.68 -5.36
N ILE A 111 -12.68 1.71 -6.39
CA ILE A 111 -11.49 0.86 -6.47
C ILE A 111 -10.46 1.27 -5.41
N THR A 112 -10.21 2.57 -5.27
CA THR A 112 -9.30 3.09 -4.25
C THR A 112 -9.78 2.73 -2.85
N ILE A 113 -11.07 2.91 -2.58
CA ILE A 113 -11.68 2.56 -1.30
C ILE A 113 -11.49 1.07 -1.01
N GLN A 114 -11.75 0.21 -1.99
CA GLN A 114 -11.60 -1.23 -1.85
C GLN A 114 -10.16 -1.62 -1.52
N LYS A 115 -9.19 -1.07 -2.25
CA LYS A 115 -7.78 -1.36 -2.02
C LYS A 115 -7.29 -0.88 -0.67
N LEU A 116 -7.80 0.27 -0.21
CA LEU A 116 -7.36 0.90 1.02
C LEU A 116 -7.97 0.26 2.27
N THR A 117 -9.15 -0.34 2.14
CA THR A 117 -9.91 -0.88 3.27
C THR A 117 -9.08 -1.80 4.20
N PRO A 118 -8.27 -2.75 3.70
CA PRO A 118 -7.50 -3.63 4.58
C PRO A 118 -6.42 -2.91 5.38
N TYR A 119 -6.05 -1.71 4.98
CA TYR A 119 -4.92 -0.97 5.55
C TYR A 119 -5.31 0.10 6.55
N VAL A 120 -6.60 0.36 6.75
CA VAL A 120 -7.05 1.49 7.56
C VAL A 120 -7.75 1.03 8.82
N VAL A 121 -7.42 1.68 9.94
CA VAL A 121 -8.16 1.60 11.21
C VAL A 121 -8.55 3.01 11.64
N TYR A 122 -9.58 3.11 12.49
CA TYR A 122 -10.22 4.38 12.84
C TYR A 122 -10.00 4.82 14.29
#